data_a693e5c1f6b4d17a1870f15e458b6131
#
_entry.id   a693e5c1f6b4d17a1870f15e458b6131
#
_cell.length_a   1.000
_cell.length_b   1.000
_cell.length_c   1.000
_cell.angle_alpha   90.00
_cell.angle_beta   90.00
_cell.angle_gamma   90.00
#
_symmetry.space_group_name_H-M   'P 1'
#
loop_
_entity.id
_entity.type
_entity.pdbx_description
1 polymer ?
#
loop_
_entity_poly.entity_id
_entity_poly.type
_entity_poly.pdbx_seq_one_letter_code
_entity_poly.pdbx_strand_id
1 'polypeptide(L)' 'MNGFDALPELMTMDQLAERLGVTRRHIRRLVDERRVPFLRVGRFIRFDPAEVADWLNCNRVPGLQSK' A
#
# COMPACT_ATOMS: atom_id res chain seq x y z
N MET A 1 -0.80 -3.45 -22.06
CA MET A 1 0.12 -4.00 -21.36
C MET A 1 -0.12 -3.89 -19.91
N ASN A 2 0.06 -4.81 -19.22
CA ASN A 2 -0.18 -4.69 -17.85
C ASN A 2 1.11 -4.49 -17.17
N GLY A 3 1.10 -4.18 -15.97
CA GLY A 3 2.27 -3.83 -15.25
C GLY A 3 3.06 -5.00 -14.73
N PHE A 4 2.78 -6.20 -15.22
CA PHE A 4 3.43 -7.37 -14.66
C PHE A 4 4.28 -8.12 -15.68
N ASP A 5 4.89 -7.38 -16.60
CA ASP A 5 5.81 -8.01 -17.52
C ASP A 5 6.92 -8.72 -16.74
N ALA A 6 7.40 -8.09 -15.68
CA ALA A 6 8.30 -8.74 -14.76
C ALA A 6 7.57 -8.76 -13.44
N LEU A 7 7.62 -9.87 -12.74
CA LEU A 7 6.87 -9.98 -11.50
C LEU A 7 7.42 -9.02 -10.47
N PRO A 8 6.59 -8.18 -9.91
CA PRO A 8 7.05 -7.27 -8.87
C PRO A 8 7.20 -8.00 -7.54
N GLU A 9 7.95 -7.38 -6.64
CA GLU A 9 8.06 -7.92 -5.30
C GLU A 9 6.93 -7.38 -4.48
N LEU A 10 5.88 -8.12 -4.38
CA LEU A 10 4.70 -7.67 -3.65
C LEU A 10 4.91 -7.79 -2.15
N MET A 11 4.27 -6.92 -1.41
CA MET A 11 4.39 -6.91 0.03
C MET A 11 3.16 -7.53 0.66
N THR A 12 3.37 -8.17 1.79
CA THR A 12 2.26 -8.68 2.58
C THR A 12 1.72 -7.54 3.43
N MET A 13 0.60 -7.79 4.07
CA MET A 13 -0.01 -6.81 4.95
C MET A 13 0.92 -6.46 6.12
N ASP A 14 1.61 -7.48 6.67
CA ASP A 14 2.54 -7.23 7.76
C ASP A 14 3.71 -6.38 7.29
N GLN A 15 4.23 -6.66 6.11
CA GLN A 15 5.35 -5.90 5.60
C GLN A 15 4.97 -4.45 5.34
N LEU A 16 3.78 -4.23 4.80
CA LEU A 16 3.34 -2.88 4.54
C LEU A 16 3.14 -2.13 5.86
N ALA A 17 2.55 -2.78 6.84
CA ALA A 17 2.35 -2.15 8.14
C ALA A 17 3.68 -1.71 8.74
N GLU A 18 4.68 -2.57 8.63
CA GLU A 18 5.98 -2.25 9.17
C GLU A 18 6.62 -1.10 8.41
N ARG A 19 6.53 -1.11 7.08
CA ARG A 19 7.10 -0.04 6.29
C ARG A 19 6.46 1.30 6.58
N LEU A 20 5.17 1.31 6.79
CA LEU A 20 4.46 2.56 7.04
C LEU A 20 4.45 2.96 8.51
N GLY A 21 4.91 2.08 9.38
CA GLY A 21 4.94 2.40 10.80
C GLY A 21 3.57 2.43 11.44
N VAL A 22 2.66 1.59 10.96
CA VAL A 22 1.32 1.51 11.51
C VAL A 22 1.03 0.06 11.87
N THR A 23 -0.10 -0.19 12.50
CA THR A 23 -0.43 -1.54 12.89
C THR A 23 -1.03 -2.29 11.73
N ARG A 24 -0.93 -3.62 11.78
CA ARG A 24 -1.57 -4.44 10.78
C ARG A 24 -3.07 -4.21 10.77
N ARG A 25 -3.65 -4.00 11.95
CA ARG A 25 -5.06 -3.72 12.06
C ARG A 25 -5.43 -2.46 11.27
N HIS A 26 -4.58 -1.46 11.29
CA HIS A 26 -4.84 -0.23 10.55
C HIS A 26 -4.83 -0.51 9.05
N ILE A 27 -3.86 -1.30 8.58
CA ILE A 27 -3.81 -1.66 7.17
C ILE A 27 -5.05 -2.45 6.79
N ARG A 28 -5.49 -3.35 7.65
CA ARG A 28 -6.68 -4.14 7.38
C ARG A 28 -7.89 -3.24 7.19
N ARG A 29 -7.99 -2.22 8.02
CA ARG A 29 -9.10 -1.29 7.91
C ARG A 29 -9.03 -0.54 6.58
N LEU A 30 -7.83 -0.12 6.17
CA LEU A 30 -7.69 0.58 4.89
C LEU A 30 -8.11 -0.31 3.73
N VAL A 31 -7.77 -1.59 3.80
CA VAL A 31 -8.15 -2.52 2.76
C VAL A 31 -9.67 -2.71 2.75
N ASP A 32 -10.25 -2.90 3.92
CA ASP A 32 -11.69 -3.12 4.01
C ASP A 32 -12.47 -1.92 3.51
N GLU A 33 -11.93 -0.72 3.71
CA GLU A 33 -12.58 0.50 3.26
C GLU A 33 -12.13 0.90 1.87
N ARG A 34 -11.29 0.09 1.25
CA ARG A 34 -10.78 0.33 -0.11
C ARG A 34 -10.11 1.69 -0.22
N ARG A 35 -9.30 2.03 0.77
CA ARG A 35 -8.61 3.29 0.81
C ARG A 35 -7.12 3.16 0.51
N VAL A 36 -6.66 1.98 0.19
CA VAL A 36 -5.27 1.76 -0.18
C VAL A 36 -5.29 0.77 -1.35
N PRO A 37 -4.44 0.96 -2.36
CA PRO A 37 -4.44 0.03 -3.48
C PRO A 37 -3.89 -1.31 -3.04
N PHE A 38 -4.56 -2.38 -3.41
CA PHE A 38 -4.11 -3.70 -3.05
C PHE A 38 -4.46 -4.68 -4.16
N LEU A 39 -3.82 -5.82 -4.13
CA LEU A 39 -4.05 -6.88 -5.08
C LEU A 39 -4.55 -8.10 -4.34
N ARG A 40 -5.40 -8.85 -5.00
CA ARG A 40 -5.87 -10.09 -4.43
C ARG A 40 -5.25 -11.23 -5.20
N VAL A 41 -4.46 -12.03 -4.53
CA VAL A 41 -3.82 -13.17 -5.13
C VAL A 41 -4.46 -14.39 -4.51
N GLY A 42 -5.48 -14.94 -5.18
CA GLY A 42 -6.30 -15.97 -4.57
C GLY A 42 -7.02 -15.40 -3.37
N ARG A 43 -6.74 -15.93 -2.22
CA ARG A 43 -7.34 -15.45 -0.97
C ARG A 43 -6.41 -14.50 -0.23
N PHE A 44 -5.22 -14.23 -0.78
CA PHE A 44 -4.25 -13.43 -0.07
C PHE A 44 -4.26 -12.00 -0.58
N ILE A 45 -4.04 -11.06 0.34
CA ILE A 45 -3.95 -9.65 0.00
C ILE A 45 -2.49 -9.29 -0.13
N ARG A 46 -2.15 -8.58 -1.19
CA ARG A 46 -0.78 -8.16 -1.43
C ARG A 46 -0.76 -6.72 -1.89
N PHE A 47 0.40 -6.08 -1.81
CA PHE A 47 0.52 -4.67 -2.16
C PHE A 47 1.70 -4.49 -3.11
N ASP A 48 1.48 -3.73 -4.16
CA ASP A 48 2.52 -3.42 -5.11
C ASP A 48 3.24 -2.16 -4.63
N PRO A 49 4.54 -2.24 -4.35
CA PRO A 49 5.25 -1.08 -3.81
C PRO A 49 5.11 0.17 -4.67
N ALA A 50 5.11 0.03 -5.99
CA ALA A 50 4.98 1.19 -6.85
C ALA A 50 3.63 1.86 -6.71
N GLU A 51 2.56 1.06 -6.61
CA GLU A 51 1.23 1.62 -6.42
C GLU A 51 1.09 2.26 -5.07
N VAL A 52 1.70 1.65 -4.06
CA VAL A 52 1.63 2.21 -2.72
C VAL A 52 2.39 3.54 -2.68
N ALA A 53 3.53 3.62 -3.39
CA ALA A 53 4.28 4.86 -3.42
C ALA A 53 3.46 5.98 -4.05
N ASP A 54 2.76 5.68 -5.13
CA ASP A 54 1.90 6.68 -5.76
C ASP A 54 0.79 7.09 -4.81
N TRP A 55 0.20 6.14 -4.14
CA TRP A 55 -0.87 6.41 -3.19
C TRP A 55 -0.38 7.30 -2.05
N LEU A 56 0.83 7.03 -1.55
CA LEU A 56 1.38 7.87 -0.50
C LEU A 56 1.57 9.29 -0.98
N ASN A 57 2.01 9.47 -2.20
CA ASN A 57 2.16 10.81 -2.74
C ASN A 57 0.83 11.53 -2.83
N CYS A 58 -0.22 10.82 -3.17
CA CYS A 58 -1.54 11.43 -3.25
C CYS A 58 -2.10 11.74 -1.87
N ASN A 59 -1.54 11.13 -0.84
CA ASN A 59 -2.04 11.36 0.50
C ASN A 59 -1.15 12.32 1.29
N ARG A 60 -0.20 12.97 0.62
CA ARG A 60 0.60 13.93 1.32
C ARG A 60 -0.23 15.12 1.71
N VAL A 61 -0.02 15.58 2.90
CA VAL A 61 -0.69 16.76 3.38
C VAL A 61 0.34 17.87 3.37
N PRO A 62 0.23 18.84 2.49
CA PRO A 62 1.25 19.89 2.45
C PRO A 62 1.20 20.69 3.73
N GLY A 63 2.35 20.87 4.31
CA GLY A 63 2.45 21.59 5.54
C GLY A 63 2.96 22.95 5.28
N LEU A 64 2.53 23.89 6.07
CA LEU A 64 3.05 25.16 5.99
C LEU A 64 4.45 25.17 6.41
N GLN A 65 4.84 24.42 7.38
CA GLN A 65 6.15 24.34 7.75
C GLN A 65 6.55 23.09 7.41
N SER A 66 7.26 22.88 6.73
CA SER A 66 7.74 21.73 6.45
C SER A 66 8.25 21.05 7.45
N LYS A 67 8.19 20.47 7.94
CA LYS A 67 8.72 19.86 8.90
C LYS A 67 9.20 18.87 8.56
#